data_b4e86482a73796490f9e2382c70f66b9
#
_entry.id   b4e86482a73796490f9e2382c70f66b9
#
_cell.length_a   1.000
_cell.length_b   1.000
_cell.length_c   1.000
_cell.angle_alpha   90.00
_cell.angle_beta   90.00
_cell.angle_gamma   90.00
#
_symmetry.space_group_name_H-M   'P 1'
#
loop_
_entity.id
_entity.type
_entity.pdbx_description
1 polymer ?
#
loop_
_entity_poly.entity_id
_entity_poly.type
_entity_poly.pdbx_seq_one_letter_code
_entity_poly.pdbx_strand_id
1 'polypeptide(L)'
;MAAVTPGRVVMLDEPTNDVDPVRRRLLWRQVRTLADHGAAVLLVTHNVIEAERSVDRLAILDEGRVIAEDTPAELKARLGAALRLELVVDPSMTALPTSPFGGSAVLVGNRLMIGVPSDAAGRAVSWAQLLQQAGVVEEYTLGPATLEDVYVALVGGKTAGSEHAEEVFDASAA
;
A
#
# COMPACT_ATOMS: atom_id res chain seq x y z
N MET A 1 10.77 20.08 18.97
CA MET A 1 10.41 18.82 19.64
C MET A 1 9.24 19.05 20.55
N ALA A 2 8.07 18.53 20.22
CA ALA A 2 6.80 18.75 20.93
C ALA A 2 6.64 17.96 22.24
N ALA A 3 7.64 17.20 22.67
CA ALA A 3 7.50 16.25 23.79
C ALA A 3 8.22 16.67 25.07
N VAL A 4 8.33 17.98 25.33
CA VAL A 4 8.99 18.47 26.54
C VAL A 4 8.10 18.33 27.80
N THR A 5 6.79 18.28 27.62
CA THR A 5 5.84 17.97 28.69
C THR A 5 4.74 17.10 28.08
N PRO A 6 4.71 15.79 28.36
CA PRO A 6 3.72 14.89 27.75
C PRO A 6 2.32 15.28 28.26
N GLY A 7 1.53 15.83 27.33
CA GLY A 7 0.09 15.94 27.53
C GLY A 7 -0.58 14.55 27.47
N ARG A 8 -1.88 14.49 27.80
CA ARG A 8 -2.68 13.27 27.62
C ARG A 8 -2.87 12.90 26.13
N VAL A 9 -2.70 13.87 25.24
CA VAL A 9 -2.78 13.71 23.78
C VAL A 9 -1.55 14.37 23.17
N VAL A 10 -0.86 13.63 22.29
CA VAL A 10 0.28 14.12 21.53
C VAL A 10 -0.07 14.01 20.04
N MET A 11 0.03 15.12 19.33
CA MET A 11 -0.21 15.17 17.88
C MET A 11 1.12 15.40 17.15
N LEU A 12 1.43 14.54 16.19
CA LEU A 12 2.66 14.58 15.41
C LEU A 12 2.29 14.60 13.92
N ASP A 13 2.78 15.61 13.22
CA ASP A 13 2.61 15.74 11.78
C ASP A 13 3.97 15.52 11.10
N GLU A 14 4.05 14.49 10.25
CA GLU A 14 5.26 14.07 9.52
C GLU A 14 6.55 14.07 10.37
N PRO A 15 6.57 13.46 11.57
CA PRO A 15 7.68 13.61 12.52
C PRO A 15 8.98 12.94 12.05
N THR A 16 8.94 12.11 11.02
CA THR A 16 10.10 11.38 10.48
C THR A 16 10.68 12.00 9.22
N ASN A 17 10.06 13.07 8.68
CA ASN A 17 10.59 13.76 7.51
C ASN A 17 11.98 14.34 7.81
N ASP A 18 12.89 14.16 6.87
CA ASP A 18 14.28 14.63 6.93
C ASP A 18 15.08 14.09 8.13
N VAL A 19 14.60 13.02 8.77
CA VAL A 19 15.31 12.36 9.88
C VAL A 19 16.08 11.16 9.36
N ASP A 20 17.36 11.08 9.72
CA ASP A 20 18.20 9.92 9.37
C ASP A 20 17.66 8.61 9.97
N PRO A 21 17.93 7.44 9.34
CA PRO A 21 17.35 6.17 9.75
C PRO A 21 17.63 5.76 11.21
N VAL A 22 18.76 6.18 11.79
CA VAL A 22 19.12 5.84 13.16
C VAL A 22 18.28 6.65 14.15
N ARG A 23 18.19 7.96 13.92
CA ARG A 23 17.39 8.87 14.75
C ARG A 23 15.89 8.59 14.60
N ARG A 24 15.45 8.20 13.41
CA ARG A 24 14.08 7.78 13.12
C ARG A 24 13.64 6.61 14.00
N ARG A 25 14.49 5.59 14.16
CA ARG A 25 14.23 4.45 15.08
C ARG A 25 14.14 4.89 16.56
N LEU A 26 14.92 5.91 16.95
CA LEU A 26 14.85 6.48 18.30
C LEU A 26 13.53 7.22 18.49
N LEU A 27 13.10 8.00 17.50
CA LEU A 27 11.83 8.72 17.53
C LEU A 27 10.65 7.75 17.71
N TRP A 28 10.58 6.69 16.92
CA TRP A 28 9.52 5.69 17.02
C TRP A 28 9.48 5.02 18.41
N ARG A 29 10.64 4.74 19.00
CA ARG A 29 10.72 4.23 20.38
C ARG A 29 10.18 5.23 21.38
N GLN A 30 10.48 6.51 21.25
CA GLN A 30 9.94 7.54 22.13
C GLN A 30 8.43 7.70 21.97
N VAL A 31 7.92 7.68 20.74
CA VAL A 31 6.48 7.70 20.46
C VAL A 31 5.78 6.51 21.16
N ARG A 32 6.33 5.31 21.02
CA ARG A 32 5.78 4.12 21.69
C ARG A 32 5.81 4.26 23.22
N THR A 33 6.91 4.75 23.77
CA THR A 33 7.05 4.99 25.22
C THR A 33 5.97 5.96 25.74
N LEU A 34 5.64 7.01 24.99
CA LEU A 34 4.56 7.93 25.37
C LEU A 34 3.21 7.22 25.42
N ALA A 35 2.91 6.39 24.43
CA ALA A 35 1.68 5.61 24.39
C ALA A 35 1.62 4.59 25.53
N ASP A 36 2.70 3.89 25.82
CA ASP A 36 2.81 2.93 26.94
C ASP A 36 2.63 3.59 28.32
N HIS A 37 2.92 4.88 28.43
CA HIS A 37 2.64 5.69 29.63
C HIS A 37 1.23 6.30 29.65
N GLY A 38 0.36 5.90 28.72
CA GLY A 38 -1.06 6.27 28.70
C GLY A 38 -1.38 7.54 27.93
N ALA A 39 -0.46 8.08 27.15
CA ALA A 39 -0.76 9.17 26.22
C ALA A 39 -1.44 8.62 24.94
N ALA A 40 -2.49 9.28 24.49
CA ALA A 40 -3.03 9.08 23.15
C ALA A 40 -2.11 9.79 22.13
N VAL A 41 -1.55 9.05 21.20
CA VAL A 41 -0.67 9.62 20.16
C VAL A 41 -1.38 9.58 18.81
N LEU A 42 -1.66 10.75 18.24
CA LEU A 42 -2.15 10.91 16.87
C LEU A 42 -0.98 11.26 15.96
N LEU A 43 -0.74 10.40 14.97
CA LEU A 43 0.33 10.57 14.00
C LEU A 43 -0.29 10.79 12.61
N VAL A 44 0.16 11.83 11.92
CA VAL A 44 -0.12 12.03 10.48
C VAL A 44 1.18 11.77 9.73
N THR A 45 1.13 10.89 8.72
CA THR A 45 2.28 10.61 7.87
C THR A 45 1.85 10.01 6.53
N HIS A 46 2.63 10.25 5.49
CA HIS A 46 2.54 9.54 4.21
C HIS A 46 3.46 8.31 4.14
N ASN A 47 4.32 8.09 5.16
CA ASN A 47 5.19 6.93 5.22
C ASN A 47 4.46 5.73 5.81
N VAL A 48 3.68 5.06 4.97
CA VAL A 48 2.79 3.94 5.34
C VAL A 48 3.56 2.76 5.94
N ILE A 49 4.77 2.46 5.40
CA ILE A 49 5.60 1.33 5.84
C ILE A 49 6.08 1.49 7.28
N GLU A 50 6.45 2.73 7.67
CA GLU A 50 6.87 3.01 9.04
C GLU A 50 5.70 3.03 10.01
N ALA A 51 4.57 3.61 9.60
CA ALA A 51 3.35 3.65 10.39
C ALA A 51 2.86 2.24 10.72
N GLU A 52 2.86 1.32 9.76
CA GLU A 52 2.41 -0.08 9.93
C GLU A 52 3.04 -0.79 11.14
N ARG A 53 4.30 -0.49 11.42
CA ARG A 53 5.06 -1.15 12.49
C ARG A 53 4.92 -0.49 13.86
N SER A 54 4.33 0.71 13.90
CA SER A 54 4.44 1.59 15.06
C SER A 54 3.09 1.97 15.65
N VAL A 55 2.00 1.77 14.91
CA VAL A 55 0.66 2.18 15.32
C VAL A 55 -0.23 1.01 15.70
N ASP A 56 -1.15 1.23 16.62
CA ASP A 56 -2.15 0.23 17.03
C ASP A 56 -3.36 0.23 16.07
N ARG A 57 -3.74 1.41 15.58
CA ARG A 57 -4.82 1.63 14.60
C ARG A 57 -4.39 2.72 13.62
N LEU A 58 -4.98 2.70 12.46
CA LEU A 58 -4.78 3.75 11.46
C LEU A 58 -6.07 4.05 10.70
N ALA A 59 -6.15 5.26 10.20
CA ALA A 59 -7.18 5.70 9.28
C ALA A 59 -6.53 6.15 7.96
N ILE A 60 -7.08 5.68 6.84
CA ILE A 60 -6.65 6.11 5.50
C ILE A 60 -7.57 7.26 5.08
N LEU A 61 -6.96 8.40 4.74
CA LEU A 61 -7.65 9.57 4.26
C LEU A 61 -7.44 9.72 2.75
N ASP A 62 -8.53 10.01 2.04
CA ASP A 62 -8.51 10.34 0.63
C ASP A 62 -9.54 11.45 0.39
N GLU A 63 -9.16 12.52 -0.33
CA GLU A 63 -9.99 13.69 -0.62
C GLU A 63 -10.69 14.27 0.62
N GLY A 64 -9.99 14.32 1.77
CA GLY A 64 -10.52 14.85 3.03
C GLY A 64 -11.52 13.93 3.74
N ARG A 65 -11.66 12.68 3.32
CA ARG A 65 -12.56 11.69 3.92
C ARG A 65 -11.77 10.48 4.42
N VAL A 66 -12.21 9.91 5.54
CA VAL A 66 -11.73 8.61 6.00
C VAL A 66 -12.36 7.54 5.13
N ILE A 67 -11.55 6.83 4.34
CA ILE A 67 -12.00 5.76 3.44
C ILE A 67 -11.82 4.37 4.05
N ALA A 68 -10.94 4.21 5.03
CA ALA A 68 -10.79 3.00 5.80
C ALA A 68 -10.19 3.33 7.17
N GLU A 69 -10.60 2.57 8.19
CA GLU A 69 -10.05 2.66 9.55
C GLU A 69 -10.07 1.27 10.16
N ASP A 70 -8.93 0.82 10.67
CA ASP A 70 -8.80 -0.42 11.44
C ASP A 70 -7.36 -0.63 11.97
N THR A 71 -7.06 -1.81 12.52
CA THR A 71 -5.69 -2.23 12.77
C THR A 71 -4.96 -2.51 11.45
N PRO A 72 -3.62 -2.38 11.39
CA PRO A 72 -2.83 -2.73 10.19
C PRO A 72 -3.14 -4.14 9.65
N ALA A 73 -3.29 -5.11 10.54
CA ALA A 73 -3.57 -6.50 10.17
C ALA A 73 -4.94 -6.68 9.52
N GLU A 74 -5.99 -6.04 10.08
CA GLU A 74 -7.36 -6.13 9.55
C GLU A 74 -7.49 -5.42 8.21
N LEU A 75 -6.83 -4.26 8.04
CA LEU A 75 -6.82 -3.58 6.75
C LEU A 75 -6.16 -4.42 5.66
N LYS A 76 -5.03 -5.08 5.95
CA LYS A 76 -4.39 -6.00 5.00
C LYS A 76 -5.27 -7.22 4.70
N ALA A 77 -5.97 -7.75 5.71
CA ALA A 77 -6.88 -8.87 5.50
C ALA A 77 -8.02 -8.55 4.50
N ARG A 78 -8.44 -7.28 4.41
CA ARG A 78 -9.47 -6.83 3.43
C ARG A 78 -9.02 -6.94 1.98
N LEU A 79 -7.71 -6.99 1.69
CA LEU A 79 -7.21 -7.22 0.33
C LEU A 79 -7.58 -8.60 -0.23
N GLY A 80 -7.91 -9.57 0.64
CA GLY A 80 -8.14 -10.96 0.22
C GLY A 80 -6.89 -11.67 -0.31
N ALA A 81 -5.74 -11.00 -0.27
CA ALA A 81 -4.45 -11.52 -0.70
C ALA A 81 -3.43 -11.35 0.42
N ALA A 82 -2.78 -12.45 0.79
CA ALA A 82 -1.74 -12.42 1.83
C ALA A 82 -0.36 -12.01 1.29
N LEU A 83 -0.17 -12.18 -0.02
CA LEU A 83 1.08 -11.90 -0.72
C LEU A 83 0.87 -10.91 -1.85
N ARG A 84 1.93 -10.16 -2.17
CA ARG A 84 2.04 -9.29 -3.33
C ARG A 84 3.12 -9.83 -4.26
N LEU A 85 2.76 -10.06 -5.52
CA LEU A 85 3.69 -10.27 -6.61
C LEU A 85 3.87 -8.95 -7.34
N GLU A 86 5.08 -8.44 -7.37
CA GLU A 86 5.48 -7.25 -8.11
C GLU A 86 6.27 -7.68 -9.33
N LEU A 87 5.88 -7.20 -10.50
CA LEU A 87 6.52 -7.48 -11.80
C LEU A 87 6.97 -6.15 -12.41
N VAL A 88 8.23 -6.05 -12.79
CA VAL A 88 8.75 -4.92 -13.57
C VAL A 88 8.55 -5.25 -15.03
N VAL A 89 7.65 -4.51 -15.68
CA VAL A 89 7.27 -4.70 -17.09
C VAL A 89 7.90 -3.62 -17.97
N ASP A 90 8.13 -3.93 -19.25
CA ASP A 90 8.59 -2.93 -20.22
C ASP A 90 7.48 -1.87 -20.43
N PRO A 91 7.78 -0.58 -20.27
CA PRO A 91 6.81 0.50 -20.45
C PRO A 91 6.20 0.55 -21.88
N SER A 92 6.86 -0.05 -22.85
CA SER A 92 6.39 -0.11 -24.26
C SER A 92 5.36 -1.21 -24.52
N MET A 93 5.07 -2.06 -23.51
CA MET A 93 4.12 -3.16 -23.69
C MET A 93 2.70 -2.64 -23.90
N THR A 94 2.08 -3.13 -24.96
CA THR A 94 0.68 -2.83 -25.32
C THR A 94 -0.33 -3.66 -24.54
N ALA A 95 0.09 -4.78 -23.94
CA ALA A 95 -0.78 -5.65 -23.18
C ALA A 95 -0.05 -6.15 -21.90
N LEU A 96 -0.65 -5.90 -20.76
CA LEU A 96 -0.13 -6.39 -19.48
C LEU A 96 -0.42 -7.89 -19.30
N PRO A 97 0.48 -8.63 -18.62
CA PRO A 97 0.25 -10.04 -18.30
C PRO A 97 -0.98 -10.17 -17.39
N THR A 98 -1.92 -11.01 -17.80
CA THR A 98 -3.14 -11.29 -17.01
C THR A 98 -2.83 -12.27 -15.89
N SER A 99 -3.15 -11.89 -14.66
CA SER A 99 -2.94 -12.73 -13.48
C SER A 99 -3.80 -14.01 -13.54
N PRO A 100 -3.19 -15.20 -13.39
CA PRO A 100 -3.94 -16.47 -13.31
C PRO A 100 -4.50 -16.76 -11.92
N PHE A 101 -4.27 -15.86 -10.93
CA PHE A 101 -4.65 -16.08 -9.53
C PHE A 101 -5.96 -15.40 -9.16
N GLY A 102 -6.55 -14.63 -10.07
CA GLY A 102 -7.60 -13.66 -9.73
C GLY A 102 -7.04 -12.52 -8.87
N GLY A 103 -7.92 -11.73 -8.31
CA GLY A 103 -7.55 -10.60 -7.46
C GLY A 103 -7.25 -9.31 -8.23
N SER A 104 -6.96 -8.25 -7.48
CA SER A 104 -6.64 -6.94 -8.05
C SER A 104 -5.24 -6.92 -8.64
N ALA A 105 -5.10 -6.35 -9.81
CA ALA A 105 -3.82 -6.02 -10.41
C ALA A 105 -3.79 -4.50 -10.65
N VAL A 106 -2.74 -3.84 -10.18
CA VAL A 106 -2.57 -2.39 -10.29
C VAL A 106 -1.21 -2.09 -10.90
N LEU A 107 -1.21 -1.25 -11.92
CA LEU A 107 0.01 -0.76 -12.58
C LEU A 107 0.37 0.62 -12.02
N VAL A 108 1.58 0.76 -11.50
CA VAL A 108 2.14 2.04 -11.08
C VAL A 108 3.48 2.24 -11.80
N GLY A 109 3.51 3.15 -12.75
CA GLY A 109 4.65 3.31 -13.65
C GLY A 109 4.89 2.04 -14.48
N ASN A 110 6.05 1.41 -14.30
CA ASN A 110 6.41 0.13 -14.92
C ASN A 110 6.29 -1.08 -13.96
N ARG A 111 5.66 -0.91 -12.79
CA ARG A 111 5.50 -1.96 -11.79
C ARG A 111 4.06 -2.43 -11.72
N LEU A 112 3.84 -3.69 -12.11
CA LEU A 112 2.54 -4.35 -12.01
C LEU A 112 2.49 -5.09 -10.67
N MET A 113 1.60 -4.65 -9.78
CA MET A 113 1.38 -5.25 -8.46
C MET A 113 0.13 -6.15 -8.53
N ILE A 114 0.29 -7.39 -8.12
CA ILE A 114 -0.76 -8.42 -8.17
C ILE A 114 -0.93 -9.04 -6.79
N GLY A 115 -2.16 -9.05 -6.28
CA GLY A 115 -2.51 -9.78 -5.06
C GLY A 115 -2.50 -11.29 -5.30
N VAL A 116 -1.80 -12.04 -4.44
CA VAL A 116 -1.65 -13.49 -4.56
C VAL A 116 -2.12 -14.17 -3.27
N PRO A 117 -3.04 -15.15 -3.33
CA PRO A 117 -3.38 -15.97 -2.19
C PRO A 117 -2.18 -16.79 -1.68
N SER A 118 -2.11 -17.07 -0.38
CA SER A 118 -0.96 -17.76 0.23
C SER A 118 -0.72 -19.15 -0.38
N ASP A 119 -1.76 -19.86 -0.72
CA ASP A 119 -1.72 -21.19 -1.33
C ASP A 119 -1.25 -21.17 -2.80
N ALA A 120 -1.27 -20.00 -3.44
CA ALA A 120 -0.80 -19.80 -4.81
C ALA A 120 0.66 -19.35 -4.91
N ALA A 121 1.38 -19.17 -3.80
CA ALA A 121 2.74 -18.64 -3.78
C ALA A 121 3.71 -19.35 -4.75
N GLY A 122 3.73 -20.68 -4.73
CA GLY A 122 4.61 -21.46 -5.62
C GLY A 122 4.25 -21.28 -7.10
N ARG A 123 2.94 -21.24 -7.42
CA ARG A 123 2.45 -21.01 -8.79
C ARG A 123 2.79 -19.59 -9.25
N ALA A 124 2.72 -18.62 -8.35
CA ALA A 124 3.05 -17.22 -8.65
C ALA A 124 4.53 -17.05 -9.03
N VAL A 125 5.44 -17.67 -8.27
CA VAL A 125 6.87 -17.68 -8.59
C VAL A 125 7.12 -18.35 -9.93
N SER A 126 6.55 -19.55 -10.17
CA SER A 126 6.73 -20.26 -11.44
C SER A 126 6.21 -19.47 -12.64
N TRP A 127 5.07 -18.81 -12.48
CA TRP A 127 4.50 -17.95 -13.52
C TRP A 127 5.37 -16.72 -13.80
N ALA A 128 5.86 -16.04 -12.77
CA ALA A 128 6.76 -14.89 -12.91
C ALA A 128 8.08 -15.29 -13.59
N GLN A 129 8.64 -16.47 -13.27
CA GLN A 129 9.82 -17.01 -13.93
C GLN A 129 9.59 -17.26 -15.42
N LEU A 130 8.43 -17.81 -15.79
CA LEU A 130 8.09 -18.00 -17.21
C LEU A 130 7.99 -16.68 -17.95
N LEU A 131 7.38 -15.65 -17.36
CA LEU A 131 7.30 -14.32 -17.95
C LEU A 131 8.70 -13.69 -18.11
N GLN A 132 9.57 -13.86 -17.13
CA GLN A 132 10.94 -13.36 -17.19
C GLN A 132 11.75 -14.08 -18.27
N GLN A 133 11.63 -15.41 -18.39
CA GLN A 133 12.29 -16.19 -19.45
C GLN A 133 11.79 -15.82 -20.85
N ALA A 134 10.52 -15.42 -20.95
CA ALA A 134 9.92 -14.97 -22.19
C ALA A 134 10.26 -13.49 -22.54
N GLY A 135 11.01 -12.79 -21.66
CA GLY A 135 11.34 -11.37 -21.86
C GLY A 135 10.18 -10.41 -21.65
N VAL A 136 9.06 -10.87 -21.07
CA VAL A 136 7.86 -10.06 -20.79
C VAL A 136 8.06 -9.23 -19.51
N VAL A 137 8.84 -9.74 -18.57
CA VAL A 137 9.12 -9.14 -17.27
C VAL A 137 10.63 -9.08 -17.07
N GLU A 138 11.15 -7.94 -16.65
CA GLU A 138 12.58 -7.75 -16.37
C GLU A 138 12.95 -8.34 -15.00
N GLU A 139 12.15 -8.05 -13.99
CA GLU A 139 12.37 -8.44 -12.61
C GLU A 139 11.03 -8.77 -11.94
N TYR A 140 11.06 -9.65 -10.95
CA TYR A 140 9.89 -9.90 -10.09
C TYR A 140 10.28 -10.06 -8.63
N THR A 141 9.34 -9.70 -7.74
CA THR A 141 9.47 -9.88 -6.30
C THR A 141 8.17 -10.41 -5.73
N LEU A 142 8.22 -11.48 -4.93
CA LEU A 142 7.09 -11.98 -4.15
C LEU A 142 7.35 -11.70 -2.67
N GLY A 143 6.44 -10.99 -2.03
CA GLY A 143 6.53 -10.64 -0.62
C GLY A 143 5.17 -10.58 0.07
N PRO A 144 5.13 -10.32 1.39
CA PRO A 144 3.87 -10.11 2.08
C PRO A 144 3.17 -8.85 1.58
N ALA A 145 1.84 -8.87 1.55
CA ALA A 145 1.06 -7.67 1.29
C ALA A 145 1.29 -6.61 2.38
N THR A 146 1.33 -5.35 1.97
CA THR A 146 1.63 -4.19 2.82
C THR A 146 0.41 -3.26 2.91
N LEU A 147 0.45 -2.29 3.82
CA LEU A 147 -0.56 -1.23 3.86
C LEU A 147 -0.53 -0.31 2.62
N GLU A 148 0.62 -0.20 1.96
CA GLU A 148 0.70 0.51 0.69
C GLU A 148 -0.18 -0.14 -0.38
N ASP A 149 -0.22 -1.49 -0.41
CA ASP A 149 -1.11 -2.23 -1.30
C ASP A 149 -2.59 -1.97 -0.97
N VAL A 150 -2.92 -1.83 0.32
CA VAL A 150 -4.28 -1.45 0.76
C VAL A 150 -4.62 -0.05 0.25
N TYR A 151 -3.73 0.91 0.42
CA TYR A 151 -3.93 2.27 -0.05
C TYR A 151 -4.16 2.32 -1.56
N VAL A 152 -3.27 1.69 -2.32
CA VAL A 152 -3.34 1.63 -3.78
C VAL A 152 -4.63 0.94 -4.25
N ALA A 153 -5.06 -0.14 -3.59
CA ALA A 153 -6.30 -0.83 -3.93
C ALA A 153 -7.55 0.02 -3.65
N LEU A 154 -7.54 0.81 -2.55
CA LEU A 154 -8.68 1.66 -2.17
C LEU A 154 -8.78 2.92 -3.04
N VAL A 155 -7.66 3.55 -3.36
CA VAL A 155 -7.60 4.81 -4.12
C VAL A 155 -7.53 4.52 -5.62
N GLY A 156 -6.72 3.57 -6.06
CA GLY A 156 -6.54 3.20 -7.47
C GLY A 156 -7.78 2.57 -8.10
N GLY A 157 -8.62 1.88 -7.33
CA GLY A 157 -9.89 1.35 -7.80
C GLY A 157 -10.91 2.44 -8.19
N LYS A 158 -10.78 3.66 -7.67
CA LYS A 158 -11.63 4.80 -8.05
C LYS A 158 -11.20 5.40 -9.40
N THR A 159 -9.90 5.46 -9.68
CA THR A 159 -9.38 6.01 -10.95
C THR A 159 -9.71 5.11 -12.14
N ALA A 160 -9.63 3.78 -11.98
CA ALA A 160 -10.00 2.85 -13.05
C ALA A 160 -11.53 2.82 -13.33
N GLY A 161 -12.35 3.19 -12.34
CA GLY A 161 -13.82 3.29 -12.51
C GLY A 161 -14.27 4.60 -13.15
N SER A 162 -13.50 5.69 -13.05
CA SER A 162 -13.88 6.99 -13.60
C SER A 162 -13.47 7.16 -15.07
N GLU A 163 -12.35 6.55 -15.49
CA GLU A 163 -11.92 6.62 -16.91
C GLU A 163 -12.78 5.77 -17.83
N HIS A 164 -13.39 4.68 -17.35
CA HIS A 164 -14.35 3.88 -18.15
C HIS A 164 -15.78 4.45 -18.12
N ALA A 165 -16.10 5.40 -17.24
CA ALA A 165 -17.41 6.01 -17.20
C ALA A 165 -17.55 7.22 -18.14
N GLU A 166 -16.44 7.84 -18.56
CA GLU A 166 -16.47 8.95 -19.52
C GLU A 166 -16.47 8.50 -21.00
N GLU A 167 -15.96 7.30 -21.32
CA GLU A 167 -15.97 6.81 -22.71
C GLU A 167 -17.30 6.18 -23.17
N VAL A 168 -18.26 5.95 -22.28
CA VAL A 168 -19.53 5.29 -22.64
C VAL A 168 -20.67 6.28 -22.96
N PHE A 169 -20.46 7.60 -22.81
CA PHE A 169 -21.57 8.56 -22.94
C PHE A 169 -21.61 9.37 -24.23
N ASP A 170 -20.78 9.10 -25.25
CA ASP A 170 -20.77 9.85 -26.51
C ASP A 170 -20.99 9.00 -27.79
N ALA A 171 -21.73 7.92 -27.71
CA ALA A 171 -22.08 7.08 -28.84
C ALA A 171 -23.59 6.94 -29.08
N SER A 172 -24.41 7.95 -28.71
CA SER A 172 -25.85 7.95 -29.02
C SER A 172 -26.39 9.34 -29.33
N ALA A 173 -25.85 9.99 -30.35
CA ALA A 173 -26.50 11.12 -31.03
C ALA A 173 -26.01 11.24 -32.47
N ALA A 174 -26.53 10.44 -33.34
CA ALA A 174 -26.66 10.72 -34.78
C ALA A 174 -27.77 9.85 -35.40
#